data_2d666d3a040e5886b91cae28476d7936
#
_entry.id   2d666d3a040e5886b91cae28476d7936
#
_cell.length_a   1.000
_cell.length_b   1.000
_cell.length_c   1.000
_cell.angle_alpha   90.00
_cell.angle_beta   90.00
_cell.angle_gamma   90.00
#
_symmetry.space_group_name_H-M   'P 1'
#
loop_
_entity.id
_entity.type
_entity.pdbx_description
1 polymer ?
#
loop_
_entity_poly.entity_id
_entity_poly.type
_entity_poly.pdbx_seq_one_letter_code
_entity_poly.pdbx_strand_id
1 'polypeptide(L)'
;MAAVRAEARAFTAAVTLLTRLPLGRRVRVDATDIARSLAWLPLVGTALGGAIALAGRGLEGRLDDGPAAVLIVAAWALATGAIHLDGLADSADALGGGDRERRLAIMRDSQIGSFGALALVLVVVLKITLVAAVLARGHHLWLIAIPAVGRVAASFLSAA
;
A
#
# COMPACT_ATOMS: atom_id res chain seq x y z
N MET A 1 24.90 -15.29 13.79
CA MET A 1 25.09 -14.71 12.44
C MET A 1 24.04 -15.18 11.42
N ALA A 2 23.67 -16.47 11.34
CA ALA A 2 22.66 -16.97 10.39
C ALA A 2 21.26 -16.37 10.63
N ALA A 3 20.80 -16.30 11.87
CA ALA A 3 19.50 -15.70 12.21
C ALA A 3 19.39 -14.20 11.80
N VAL A 4 20.44 -13.41 12.06
CA VAL A 4 20.46 -11.98 11.66
C VAL A 4 20.37 -11.82 10.15
N ARG A 5 21.02 -12.69 9.38
CA ARG A 5 20.93 -12.67 7.92
C ARG A 5 19.54 -13.06 7.42
N ALA A 6 18.87 -14.01 8.09
CA ALA A 6 17.50 -14.40 7.75
C ALA A 6 16.51 -13.24 8.01
N GLU A 7 16.61 -12.55 9.15
CA GLU A 7 15.78 -11.40 9.46
C GLU A 7 16.02 -10.21 8.49
N ALA A 8 17.28 -9.96 8.12
CA ALA A 8 17.60 -8.94 7.14
C ALA A 8 16.99 -9.26 5.75
N ARG A 9 16.95 -10.54 5.33
CA ARG A 9 16.29 -10.97 4.09
C ARG A 9 14.78 -10.79 4.19
N ALA A 10 14.18 -11.21 5.30
CA ALA A 10 12.74 -11.05 5.54
C ALA A 10 12.32 -9.57 5.54
N PHE A 11 13.08 -8.70 6.19
CA PHE A 11 12.86 -7.25 6.13
C PHE A 11 12.98 -6.70 4.71
N THR A 12 14.03 -7.10 3.97
CA THR A 12 14.21 -6.71 2.58
C THR A 12 13.04 -7.17 1.70
N ALA A 13 12.54 -8.38 1.93
CA ALA A 13 11.35 -8.89 1.26
C ALA A 13 10.12 -8.01 1.56
N ALA A 14 9.87 -7.66 2.84
CA ALA A 14 8.77 -6.79 3.23
C ALA A 14 8.82 -5.42 2.54
N VAL A 15 9.99 -4.78 2.51
CA VAL A 15 10.18 -3.49 1.84
C VAL A 15 9.93 -3.62 0.33
N THR A 16 10.45 -4.66 -0.30
CA THR A 16 10.30 -4.89 -1.74
C THR A 16 8.85 -5.20 -2.13
N LEU A 17 8.11 -5.91 -1.28
CA LEU A 17 6.69 -6.20 -1.49
C LEU A 17 5.80 -4.96 -1.35
N LEU A 18 6.13 -4.04 -0.44
CA LEU A 18 5.30 -2.88 -0.12
C LEU A 18 5.71 -1.60 -0.82
N THR A 19 6.91 -1.55 -1.41
CA THR A 19 7.46 -0.34 -2.02
C THR A 19 8.17 -0.64 -3.33
N ARG A 20 8.35 0.38 -4.15
CA ARG A 20 9.17 0.33 -5.36
C ARG A 20 10.67 0.48 -5.09
N LEU A 21 11.09 0.49 -3.83
CA LEU A 21 12.52 0.61 -3.50
C LEU A 21 13.28 -0.64 -3.94
N PRO A 22 14.34 -0.51 -4.74
CA PRO A 22 15.03 -1.65 -5.37
C PRO A 22 16.00 -2.37 -4.42
N LEU A 23 15.63 -2.52 -3.13
CA LEU A 23 16.49 -3.14 -2.13
C LEU A 23 16.69 -4.66 -2.38
N GLY A 24 15.67 -5.31 -2.97
CA GLY A 24 15.70 -6.74 -3.24
C GLY A 24 16.49 -7.17 -4.48
N ARG A 25 16.94 -6.25 -5.33
CA ARG A 25 17.64 -6.61 -6.58
C ARG A 25 18.91 -7.45 -6.40
N ARG A 26 19.54 -7.40 -5.23
CA ARG A 26 20.79 -8.12 -4.89
C ARG A 26 20.60 -9.24 -3.89
N VAL A 27 19.38 -9.45 -3.39
CA VAL A 27 19.08 -10.43 -2.34
C VAL A 27 18.18 -11.51 -2.93
N ARG A 28 18.62 -12.76 -2.90
CA ARG A 28 17.74 -13.89 -3.22
C ARG A 28 16.79 -14.10 -2.05
N VAL A 29 15.50 -13.90 -2.30
CA VAL A 29 14.42 -14.10 -1.33
C VAL A 29 13.77 -15.44 -1.65
N ASP A 30 13.65 -16.31 -0.65
CA ASP A 30 12.97 -17.59 -0.76
C ASP A 30 11.56 -17.54 -0.14
N ALA A 31 10.82 -18.65 -0.26
CA ALA A 31 9.45 -18.72 0.27
C ALA A 31 9.38 -18.54 1.80
N THR A 32 10.43 -18.96 2.53
CA THR A 32 10.50 -18.79 3.99
C THR A 32 10.79 -17.33 4.36
N ASP A 33 11.58 -16.63 3.58
CA ASP A 33 11.82 -15.20 3.76
C ASP A 33 10.53 -14.40 3.51
N ILE A 34 9.70 -14.79 2.51
CA ILE A 34 8.39 -14.19 2.24
C ILE A 34 7.44 -14.41 3.43
N ALA A 35 7.34 -15.65 3.94
CA ALA A 35 6.50 -15.93 5.10
C ALA A 35 6.93 -15.11 6.34
N ARG A 36 8.22 -14.99 6.60
CA ARG A 36 8.77 -14.17 7.69
C ARG A 36 8.57 -12.67 7.46
N SER A 37 8.51 -12.22 6.20
CA SER A 37 8.33 -10.81 5.87
C SER A 37 7.00 -10.25 6.38
N LEU A 38 5.98 -11.11 6.57
CA LEU A 38 4.67 -10.71 7.11
C LEU A 38 4.79 -10.03 8.48
N ALA A 39 5.72 -10.46 9.32
CA ALA A 39 5.97 -9.85 10.62
C ALA A 39 6.55 -8.42 10.53
N TRP A 40 7.20 -8.09 9.40
CA TRP A 40 7.81 -6.78 9.15
C TRP A 40 6.87 -5.79 8.46
N LEU A 41 5.74 -6.24 7.90
CA LEU A 41 4.79 -5.39 7.18
C LEU A 41 4.28 -4.20 8.04
N PRO A 42 3.94 -4.38 9.33
CA PRO A 42 3.48 -3.27 10.17
C PRO A 42 4.56 -2.18 10.34
N LEU A 43 5.82 -2.59 10.50
CA LEU A 43 6.94 -1.65 10.63
C LEU A 43 7.15 -0.85 9.35
N VAL A 44 7.14 -1.53 8.20
CA VAL A 44 7.25 -0.87 6.89
C VAL A 44 6.06 0.06 6.64
N GLY A 45 4.85 -0.35 7.04
CA GLY A 45 3.65 0.49 6.99
C GLY A 45 3.76 1.74 7.84
N THR A 46 4.30 1.61 9.07
CA THR A 46 4.55 2.73 9.98
C THR A 46 5.59 3.70 9.41
N ALA A 47 6.68 3.18 8.86
CA ALA A 47 7.71 4.00 8.22
C ALA A 47 7.16 4.78 7.01
N LEU A 48 6.34 4.12 6.17
CA LEU A 48 5.66 4.76 5.04
C LEU A 48 4.71 5.86 5.53
N GLY A 49 3.90 5.57 6.55
CA GLY A 49 3.00 6.54 7.16
C GLY A 49 3.75 7.73 7.77
N GLY A 50 4.90 7.48 8.41
CA GLY A 50 5.79 8.52 8.91
C GLY A 50 6.31 9.45 7.81
N ALA A 51 6.74 8.88 6.68
CA ALA A 51 7.15 9.66 5.52
C ALA A 51 6.00 10.52 4.96
N ILE A 52 4.78 9.97 4.90
CA ILE A 52 3.56 10.67 4.48
C ILE A 52 3.24 11.83 5.45
N ALA A 53 3.30 11.59 6.75
CA ALA A 53 3.05 12.60 7.78
C ALA A 53 4.08 13.73 7.73
N LEU A 54 5.36 13.41 7.50
CA LEU A 54 6.41 14.40 7.31
C LEU A 54 6.20 15.23 6.04
N ALA A 55 5.79 14.59 4.94
CA ALA A 55 5.44 15.30 3.71
C ALA A 55 4.26 16.25 3.93
N GLY A 56 3.20 15.81 4.64
CA GLY A 56 2.07 16.66 5.01
C GLY A 56 2.50 17.89 5.80
N ARG A 57 3.32 17.71 6.84
CA ARG A 57 3.88 18.83 7.60
C ARG A 57 4.77 19.76 6.78
N GLY A 58 5.54 19.19 5.83
CA GLY A 58 6.38 19.98 4.94
C GLY A 58 5.60 20.84 3.95
N LEU A 59 4.37 20.46 3.63
CA LEU A 59 3.47 21.20 2.73
C LEU A 59 2.57 22.19 3.48
N GLU A 60 2.44 22.06 4.80
CA GLU A 60 1.64 22.92 5.66
C GLU A 60 2.09 24.39 5.52
N GLY A 61 1.13 25.28 5.28
CA GLY A 61 1.37 26.70 5.01
C GLY A 61 2.01 27.04 3.66
N ARG A 62 2.30 26.02 2.81
CA ARG A 62 2.81 26.20 1.44
C ARG A 62 1.76 25.91 0.37
N LEU A 63 0.86 25.01 0.67
CA LEU A 63 -0.24 24.61 -0.21
C LEU A 63 -1.52 24.47 0.62
N ASP A 64 -2.65 24.70 -0.03
CA ASP A 64 -3.96 24.36 0.54
C ASP A 64 -4.08 22.83 0.74
N ASP A 65 -4.89 22.42 1.71
CA ASP A 65 -5.01 21.01 2.10
C ASP A 65 -5.45 20.08 0.96
N GLY A 66 -6.28 20.56 0.04
CA GLY A 66 -6.74 19.80 -1.14
C GLY A 66 -5.59 19.44 -2.07
N PRO A 67 -4.88 20.41 -2.65
CA PRO A 67 -3.69 20.15 -3.48
C PRO A 67 -2.60 19.36 -2.76
N ALA A 68 -2.35 19.65 -1.47
CA ALA A 68 -1.40 18.89 -0.66
C ALA A 68 -1.81 17.41 -0.56
N ALA A 69 -3.10 17.13 -0.33
CA ALA A 69 -3.62 15.76 -0.26
C ALA A 69 -3.48 15.01 -1.59
N VAL A 70 -3.72 15.66 -2.72
CA VAL A 70 -3.50 15.07 -4.05
C VAL A 70 -2.04 14.63 -4.21
N LEU A 71 -1.09 15.52 -3.91
CA LEU A 71 0.34 15.22 -4.02
C LEU A 71 0.76 14.08 -3.09
N ILE A 72 0.25 14.08 -1.85
CA ILE A 72 0.53 13.01 -0.86
C ILE A 72 0.00 11.67 -1.36
N VAL A 73 -1.25 11.60 -1.82
CA VAL A 73 -1.86 10.36 -2.31
C VAL A 73 -1.15 9.87 -3.57
N ALA A 74 -0.78 10.75 -4.48
CA ALA A 74 0.00 10.41 -5.67
C ALA A 74 1.40 9.87 -5.30
N ALA A 75 2.13 10.57 -4.42
CA ALA A 75 3.43 10.12 -3.95
C ALA A 75 3.34 8.77 -3.23
N TRP A 76 2.29 8.55 -2.42
CA TRP A 76 2.03 7.26 -1.77
C TRP A 76 1.79 6.14 -2.79
N ALA A 77 0.94 6.37 -3.81
CA ALA A 77 0.69 5.40 -4.87
C ALA A 77 1.98 5.06 -5.63
N LEU A 78 2.79 6.06 -5.99
CA LEU A 78 4.07 5.87 -6.65
C LEU A 78 5.07 5.11 -5.79
N ALA A 79 5.19 5.45 -4.51
CA ALA A 79 6.12 4.80 -3.58
C ALA A 79 5.79 3.31 -3.38
N THR A 80 4.50 2.95 -3.37
CA THR A 80 4.03 1.55 -3.24
C THR A 80 3.88 0.84 -4.59
N GLY A 81 4.09 1.54 -5.71
CA GLY A 81 3.83 1.01 -7.04
C GLY A 81 2.37 0.69 -7.30
N ALA A 82 1.47 1.32 -6.55
CA ALA A 82 0.02 1.17 -6.64
C ALA A 82 -0.52 -0.28 -6.47
N ILE A 83 0.30 -1.23 -5.98
CA ILE A 83 -0.05 -2.67 -5.91
C ILE A 83 -1.39 -2.94 -5.20
N HIS A 84 -1.74 -2.12 -4.19
CA HIS A 84 -3.01 -2.26 -3.47
C HIS A 84 -4.19 -1.70 -4.28
N LEU A 85 -3.94 -0.69 -5.12
CA LEU A 85 -4.95 -0.15 -6.04
C LEU A 85 -5.20 -1.12 -7.19
N ASP A 86 -4.15 -1.74 -7.70
CA ASP A 86 -4.20 -2.79 -8.70
C ASP A 86 -5.04 -3.99 -8.20
N GLY A 87 -4.69 -4.55 -7.04
CA GLY A 87 -5.47 -5.63 -6.44
C GLY A 87 -6.93 -5.26 -6.11
N LEU A 88 -7.21 -3.98 -5.82
CA LEU A 88 -8.58 -3.49 -5.67
C LEU A 88 -9.33 -3.51 -7.02
N ALA A 89 -8.68 -3.04 -8.08
CA ALA A 89 -9.27 -3.04 -9.43
C ALA A 89 -9.58 -4.46 -9.90
N ASP A 90 -8.61 -5.38 -9.79
CA ASP A 90 -8.76 -6.79 -10.14
C ASP A 90 -9.91 -7.44 -9.36
N SER A 91 -9.97 -7.18 -8.04
CA SER A 91 -11.03 -7.71 -7.18
C SER A 91 -12.41 -7.17 -7.56
N ALA A 92 -12.49 -5.89 -7.90
CA ALA A 92 -13.75 -5.25 -8.31
C ALA A 92 -14.23 -5.81 -9.66
N ASP A 93 -13.32 -5.96 -10.62
CA ASP A 93 -13.66 -6.54 -11.93
C ASP A 93 -14.05 -8.01 -11.81
N ALA A 94 -13.42 -8.77 -10.90
CA ALA A 94 -13.76 -10.15 -10.61
C ALA A 94 -15.19 -10.33 -10.08
N LEU A 95 -15.81 -9.30 -9.48
CA LEU A 95 -17.22 -9.36 -9.05
C LEU A 95 -18.18 -9.58 -10.24
N GLY A 96 -17.80 -9.16 -11.45
CA GLY A 96 -18.54 -9.43 -12.68
C GLY A 96 -18.44 -10.89 -13.17
N GLY A 97 -17.56 -11.71 -12.61
CA GLY A 97 -17.42 -13.14 -12.94
C GLY A 97 -18.49 -13.99 -12.25
N GLY A 98 -19.21 -14.81 -13.02
CA GLY A 98 -20.27 -15.65 -12.50
C GLY A 98 -19.78 -16.80 -11.62
N ASP A 99 -18.64 -17.40 -11.95
CA ASP A 99 -18.04 -18.53 -11.25
C ASP A 99 -16.58 -18.26 -10.85
N ARG A 100 -16.01 -19.18 -10.06
CA ARG A 100 -14.64 -19.05 -9.55
C ARG A 100 -13.59 -19.03 -10.67
N GLU A 101 -13.78 -19.85 -11.70
CA GLU A 101 -12.81 -19.96 -12.79
C GLU A 101 -12.77 -18.67 -13.60
N ARG A 102 -13.94 -18.11 -13.91
CA ARG A 102 -14.07 -16.84 -14.61
C ARG A 102 -13.49 -15.67 -13.81
N ARG A 103 -13.73 -15.64 -12.49
CA ARG A 103 -13.13 -14.61 -11.59
C ARG A 103 -11.62 -14.67 -11.60
N LEU A 104 -11.03 -15.87 -11.49
CA LEU A 104 -9.58 -16.04 -11.55
C LEU A 104 -8.99 -15.69 -12.93
N ALA A 105 -9.74 -15.92 -14.01
CA ALA A 105 -9.34 -15.51 -15.35
C ALA A 105 -9.31 -13.98 -15.46
N ILE A 106 -10.35 -13.28 -14.97
CA ILE A 106 -10.40 -11.81 -14.94
C ILE A 106 -9.24 -11.23 -14.14
N MET A 107 -8.95 -11.76 -12.94
CA MET A 107 -7.84 -11.29 -12.09
C MET A 107 -6.45 -11.53 -12.69
N ARG A 108 -6.32 -12.36 -13.73
CA ARG A 108 -5.06 -12.59 -14.47
C ARG A 108 -4.95 -11.75 -15.73
N ASP A 109 -6.04 -11.12 -16.14
CA ASP A 109 -6.05 -10.21 -17.29
C ASP A 109 -5.45 -8.87 -16.85
N SER A 110 -4.54 -8.33 -17.63
CA SER A 110 -3.94 -7.02 -17.37
C SER A 110 -4.81 -5.84 -17.81
N GLN A 111 -6.00 -6.10 -18.34
CA GLN A 111 -6.93 -5.05 -18.76
C GLN A 111 -7.86 -4.66 -17.63
N ILE A 112 -7.98 -3.36 -17.39
CA ILE A 112 -8.91 -2.82 -16.39
C ILE A 112 -10.32 -2.80 -16.99
N GLY A 113 -11.25 -3.43 -16.26
CA GLY A 113 -12.66 -3.37 -16.58
C GLY A 113 -13.36 -2.13 -15.99
N SER A 114 -14.65 -1.99 -16.27
CA SER A 114 -15.43 -0.84 -15.80
C SER A 114 -15.63 -0.81 -14.29
N PHE A 115 -15.77 -1.96 -13.63
CA PHE A 115 -15.90 -2.04 -12.18
C PHE A 115 -14.59 -1.69 -11.49
N GLY A 116 -13.44 -2.17 -11.98
CA GLY A 116 -12.12 -1.83 -11.49
C GLY A 116 -11.83 -0.33 -11.65
N ALA A 117 -12.12 0.23 -12.83
CA ALA A 117 -11.95 1.66 -13.07
C ALA A 117 -12.80 2.51 -12.11
N LEU A 118 -14.09 2.16 -11.92
CA LEU A 118 -14.97 2.85 -10.99
C LEU A 118 -14.46 2.74 -9.55
N ALA A 119 -14.06 1.55 -9.11
CA ALA A 119 -13.52 1.33 -7.77
C ALA A 119 -12.26 2.16 -7.51
N LEU A 120 -11.35 2.25 -8.50
CA LEU A 120 -10.16 3.11 -8.41
C LEU A 120 -10.51 4.57 -8.23
N VAL A 121 -11.41 5.11 -9.08
CA VAL A 121 -11.83 6.51 -8.99
C VAL A 121 -12.42 6.81 -7.62
N LEU A 122 -13.37 5.98 -7.14
CA LEU A 122 -14.02 6.17 -5.86
C LEU A 122 -13.03 6.12 -4.69
N VAL A 123 -12.13 5.14 -4.67
CA VAL A 123 -11.15 4.99 -3.57
C VAL A 123 -10.09 6.07 -3.60
N VAL A 124 -9.62 6.50 -4.78
CA VAL A 124 -8.65 7.60 -4.88
C VAL A 124 -9.27 8.91 -4.43
N VAL A 125 -10.48 9.23 -4.88
CA VAL A 125 -11.22 10.43 -4.43
C VAL A 125 -11.44 10.39 -2.92
N LEU A 126 -11.89 9.25 -2.38
CA LEU A 126 -12.06 9.08 -0.93
C LEU A 126 -10.75 9.27 -0.17
N LYS A 127 -9.65 8.71 -0.64
CA LYS A 127 -8.32 8.91 -0.03
C LYS A 127 -7.91 10.38 -0.02
N ILE A 128 -8.07 11.09 -1.13
CA ILE A 128 -7.73 12.51 -1.24
C ILE A 128 -8.57 13.33 -0.24
N THR A 129 -9.87 13.12 -0.19
CA THR A 129 -10.77 13.85 0.70
C THR A 129 -10.48 13.57 2.17
N LEU A 130 -10.18 12.32 2.54
CA LEU A 130 -9.82 11.95 3.90
C LEU A 130 -8.46 12.53 4.31
N VAL A 131 -7.45 12.48 3.44
CA VAL A 131 -6.14 13.07 3.70
C VAL A 131 -6.27 14.58 3.86
N ALA A 132 -7.01 15.27 2.99
CA ALA A 132 -7.27 16.71 3.13
C ALA A 132 -7.94 17.04 4.47
N ALA A 133 -8.95 16.25 4.88
CA ALA A 133 -9.62 16.43 6.17
C ALA A 133 -8.71 16.19 7.38
N VAL A 134 -7.73 15.30 7.27
CA VAL A 134 -6.71 15.06 8.31
C VAL A 134 -5.74 16.23 8.39
N LEU A 135 -5.28 16.75 7.24
CA LEU A 135 -4.40 17.92 7.17
C LEU A 135 -5.07 19.15 7.76
N ALA A 136 -6.30 19.47 7.35
CA ALA A 136 -7.09 20.60 7.84
C ALA A 136 -7.27 20.62 9.37
N ARG A 137 -7.20 19.44 10.03
CA ARG A 137 -7.32 19.31 11.49
C ARG A 137 -5.98 19.22 12.21
N GLY A 138 -4.86 19.23 11.51
CA GLY A 138 -3.52 19.04 12.08
C GLY A 138 -3.29 17.63 12.67
N HIS A 139 -4.12 16.64 12.34
CA HIS A 139 -4.10 15.31 12.93
C HIS A 139 -3.12 14.36 12.20
N HIS A 140 -1.89 14.78 11.98
CA HIS A 140 -0.89 14.05 11.18
C HIS A 140 -0.59 12.62 11.69
N LEU A 141 -0.85 12.31 12.97
CA LEU A 141 -0.66 10.95 13.52
C LEU A 141 -1.54 9.91 12.82
N TRP A 142 -2.71 10.29 12.32
CA TRP A 142 -3.56 9.38 11.55
C TRP A 142 -2.93 8.94 10.24
N LEU A 143 -2.10 9.79 9.63
CA LEU A 143 -1.35 9.45 8.41
C LEU A 143 -0.31 8.35 8.68
N ILE A 144 0.16 8.22 9.92
CA ILE A 144 1.04 7.12 10.35
C ILE A 144 0.22 5.86 10.66
N ALA A 145 -0.88 6.02 11.41
CA ALA A 145 -1.68 4.91 11.90
C ALA A 145 -2.37 4.11 10.77
N ILE A 146 -2.94 4.81 9.78
CA ILE A 146 -3.71 4.17 8.71
C ILE A 146 -2.88 3.14 7.90
N PRO A 147 -1.68 3.47 7.38
CA PRO A 147 -0.86 2.48 6.70
C PRO A 147 -0.39 1.34 7.60
N ALA A 148 -0.09 1.63 8.88
CA ALA A 148 0.32 0.62 9.84
C ALA A 148 -0.78 -0.41 10.09
N VAL A 149 -2.00 0.05 10.41
CA VAL A 149 -3.18 -0.82 10.67
C VAL A 149 -3.52 -1.67 9.45
N GLY A 150 -3.49 -1.10 8.25
CA GLY A 150 -3.74 -1.85 7.02
C GLY A 150 -2.75 -2.99 6.81
N ARG A 151 -1.50 -2.84 7.22
CA ARG A 151 -0.47 -3.90 7.11
C ARG A 151 -0.58 -4.93 8.21
N VAL A 152 -0.99 -4.53 9.42
CA VAL A 152 -1.36 -5.49 10.47
C VAL A 152 -2.50 -6.39 10.00
N ALA A 153 -3.57 -5.83 9.46
CA ALA A 153 -4.69 -6.59 8.91
C ALA A 153 -4.24 -7.55 7.78
N ALA A 154 -3.41 -7.07 6.85
CA ALA A 154 -2.86 -7.90 5.77
C ALA A 154 -2.02 -9.07 6.32
N SER A 155 -1.19 -8.85 7.36
CA SER A 155 -0.39 -9.91 7.99
C SER A 155 -1.27 -11.00 8.58
N PHE A 156 -2.34 -10.64 9.29
CA PHE A 156 -3.28 -11.60 9.88
C PHE A 156 -4.04 -12.39 8.81
N LEU A 157 -4.55 -11.73 7.77
CA LEU A 157 -5.30 -12.38 6.69
C LEU A 157 -4.43 -13.33 5.85
N SER A 158 -3.12 -13.06 5.75
CA SER A 158 -2.19 -13.91 5.01
C SER A 158 -1.69 -15.12 5.83
N ALA A 159 -1.88 -15.10 7.16
CA ALA A 159 -1.49 -16.17 8.06
C ALA A 159 -2.64 -17.16 8.36
N ALA A 160 -3.89 -16.83 7.96
CA ALA A 160 -5.09 -17.64 8.12
C ALA A 160 -5.30 -18.57 6.93
#